data_944f9f9ce9440521769bd5c6ac266dce
#
_entry.id   944f9f9ce9440521769bd5c6ac266dce
#
_cell.length_a   1.000
_cell.length_b   1.000
_cell.length_c   1.000
_cell.angle_alpha   90.00
_cell.angle_beta   90.00
_cell.angle_gamma   90.00
#
_symmetry.space_group_name_H-M   'P 1'
#
loop_
_entity.id
_entity.type
_entity.pdbx_description
1 polymer ?
#
loop_
_entity_poly.entity_id
_entity_poly.type
_entity_poly.pdbx_seq_one_letter_code
_entity_poly.pdbx_strand_id
1 'polypeptide(L)'
;GEEDPSALETWNSVTERFGGPFGCRYEPSPMSWLRRESKSGQTTIVHLTMYGEPWREAIPRIPMDKPAIVVVGGTKVPAETYHISDFNVSVGNQPHSEVAALAVFLDAWVGSMDEPSRFSGGQIEVVPSPRGKVVITHEEE
;
A
#
# COMPACT_ATOMS: atom_id res chain seq x y z
N GLY A 1 3.86 16.76 4.99
CA GLY A 1 2.59 16.98 5.72
C GLY A 1 2.82 17.01 7.22
N GLU A 2 1.82 17.43 7.96
CA GLU A 2 1.85 17.39 9.41
C GLU A 2 1.35 16.05 9.91
N GLU A 3 1.81 15.65 11.11
CA GLU A 3 1.33 14.45 11.76
C GLU A 3 -0.14 14.64 12.20
N ASP A 4 -0.98 13.65 11.92
CA ASP A 4 -2.36 13.59 12.40
C ASP A 4 -2.54 12.36 13.31
N PRO A 5 -2.38 12.53 14.64
CA PRO A 5 -2.50 11.42 15.59
C PRO A 5 -3.87 10.75 15.56
N SER A 6 -4.93 11.51 15.33
CA SER A 6 -6.31 10.98 15.27
C SER A 6 -6.52 10.06 14.06
N ALA A 7 -5.97 10.44 12.90
CA ALA A 7 -6.02 9.60 11.71
C ALA A 7 -5.21 8.31 11.91
N LEU A 8 -4.01 8.41 12.49
CA LEU A 8 -3.16 7.26 12.78
C LEU A 8 -3.84 6.27 13.74
N GLU A 9 -4.46 6.76 14.81
CA GLU A 9 -5.22 5.94 15.75
C GLU A 9 -6.38 5.24 15.07
N THR A 10 -7.16 5.96 14.28
CA THR A 10 -8.30 5.41 13.54
C THR A 10 -7.86 4.29 12.60
N TRP A 11 -6.79 4.50 11.82
CA TRP A 11 -6.32 3.50 10.86
C TRP A 11 -5.71 2.27 11.52
N ASN A 12 -4.95 2.44 12.60
CA ASN A 12 -4.41 1.31 13.35
C ASN A 12 -5.50 0.49 14.05
N SER A 13 -6.58 1.12 14.52
CA SER A 13 -7.70 0.41 15.14
C SER A 13 -8.44 -0.54 14.20
N VAL A 14 -8.39 -0.30 12.90
CA VAL A 14 -9.00 -1.21 11.91
C VAL A 14 -8.34 -2.58 11.94
N THR A 15 -7.02 -2.64 12.08
CA THR A 15 -6.28 -3.90 12.19
C THR A 15 -6.65 -4.68 13.45
N GLU A 16 -6.83 -4.02 14.59
CA GLU A 16 -7.27 -4.66 15.83
C GLU A 16 -8.66 -5.29 15.67
N ARG A 17 -9.57 -4.58 14.99
CA ARG A 17 -10.95 -5.04 14.81
C ARG A 17 -11.09 -6.14 13.76
N PHE A 18 -10.42 -6.01 12.63
CA PHE A 18 -10.61 -6.88 11.45
C PHE A 18 -9.42 -7.80 11.18
N GLY A 19 -8.33 -7.68 11.91
CA GLY A 19 -7.12 -8.49 11.74
C GLY A 19 -6.22 -8.01 10.60
N GLY A 20 -5.18 -8.82 10.36
CA GLY A 20 -4.15 -8.54 9.36
C GLY A 20 -2.92 -7.86 9.94
N PRO A 21 -1.87 -7.73 9.13
CA PRO A 21 -0.57 -7.20 9.56
C PRO A 21 -0.42 -5.68 9.34
N PHE A 22 -1.49 -4.98 8.95
CA PHE A 22 -1.41 -3.55 8.65
C PHE A 22 -1.02 -2.73 9.88
N GLY A 23 -0.13 -1.78 9.69
CA GLY A 23 0.21 -0.74 10.65
C GLY A 23 0.41 0.59 9.96
N CYS A 24 0.22 1.67 10.69
CA CYS A 24 0.38 3.03 10.18
C CYS A 24 1.24 3.86 11.13
N ARG A 25 2.15 4.64 10.58
CA ARG A 25 3.01 5.57 11.32
C ARG A 25 3.26 6.84 10.54
N TYR A 26 3.61 7.90 11.24
CA TYR A 26 4.10 9.14 10.65
C TYR A 26 5.62 9.08 10.47
N GLU A 27 6.12 9.48 9.30
CA GLU A 27 7.54 9.64 9.02
C GLU A 27 7.84 11.12 8.74
N PRO A 28 8.57 11.81 9.63
CA PRO A 28 8.83 13.24 9.47
C PRO A 28 9.78 13.57 8.31
N SER A 29 10.60 12.62 7.88
CA SER A 29 11.61 12.81 6.83
C SER A 29 11.55 11.73 5.76
N PRO A 30 10.45 11.63 4.99
CA PRO A 30 10.24 10.52 4.06
C PRO A 30 11.31 10.43 2.97
N MET A 31 11.79 11.56 2.45
CA MET A 31 12.84 11.55 1.43
C MET A 31 14.19 11.05 1.96
N SER A 32 14.54 11.39 3.19
CA SER A 32 15.77 10.88 3.83
C SER A 32 15.69 9.38 4.04
N TRP A 33 14.53 8.89 4.45
CA TRP A 33 14.26 7.47 4.59
C TRP A 33 14.35 6.74 3.24
N LEU A 34 13.69 7.24 2.20
CA LEU A 34 13.75 6.66 0.86
C LEU A 34 15.17 6.61 0.28
N ARG A 35 15.99 7.65 0.52
CA ARG A 35 17.39 7.65 0.09
C ARG A 35 18.19 6.53 0.76
N ARG A 36 17.98 6.30 2.05
CA ARG A 36 18.64 5.20 2.77
C ARG A 36 18.23 3.85 2.22
N GLU A 37 16.93 3.65 1.99
CA GLU A 37 16.40 2.40 1.42
C GLU A 37 16.93 2.17 0.00
N SER A 38 16.97 3.20 -0.83
CA SER A 38 17.53 3.12 -2.17
C SER A 38 19.02 2.71 -2.16
N LYS A 39 19.80 3.29 -1.26
CA LYS A 39 21.23 2.96 -1.13
C LYS A 39 21.47 1.55 -0.60
N SER A 40 20.61 1.03 0.23
CA SER A 40 20.75 -0.32 0.80
C SER A 40 20.64 -1.42 -0.27
N GLY A 41 19.89 -1.17 -1.33
CA GLY A 41 19.59 -2.15 -2.38
C GLY A 41 18.77 -3.36 -1.92
N GLN A 42 18.30 -3.37 -0.67
CA GLN A 42 17.58 -4.50 -0.09
C GLN A 42 16.06 -4.42 -0.31
N THR A 43 15.58 -3.27 -0.70
CA THR A 43 14.16 -2.98 -0.89
C THR A 43 13.95 -2.44 -2.30
N THR A 44 12.94 -2.94 -3.00
CA THR A 44 12.51 -2.38 -4.29
C THR A 44 11.63 -1.16 -4.04
N ILE A 45 11.94 -0.05 -4.69
CA ILE A 45 11.14 1.18 -4.63
C ILE A 45 10.32 1.31 -5.90
N VAL A 46 9.00 1.26 -5.77
CA VAL A 46 8.05 1.43 -6.86
C VAL A 46 7.30 2.75 -6.65
N HIS A 47 7.48 3.69 -7.55
CA HIS A 47 6.78 4.97 -7.53
C HIS A 47 5.60 4.94 -8.48
N LEU A 48 4.39 5.06 -7.95
CA LEU A 48 3.18 5.16 -8.75
C LEU A 48 2.97 6.61 -9.19
N THR A 49 3.00 6.83 -10.49
CA THR A 49 2.89 8.14 -11.10
C THR A 49 2.29 8.04 -12.51
N MET A 50 1.43 8.99 -12.87
CA MET A 50 0.87 9.04 -14.24
C MET A 50 1.93 9.19 -15.35
N TYR A 51 3.14 9.57 -14.99
CA TYR A 51 4.27 9.74 -15.93
C TYR A 51 5.14 8.49 -16.08
N GLY A 52 4.80 7.42 -15.37
CA GLY A 52 5.56 6.17 -15.39
C GLY A 52 5.27 5.30 -16.61
N GLU A 53 5.97 4.18 -16.67
CA GLU A 53 5.70 3.14 -17.65
C GLU A 53 4.40 2.39 -17.32
N PRO A 54 3.70 1.82 -18.31
CA PRO A 54 2.46 1.09 -18.07
C PRO A 54 2.63 -0.07 -17.08
N TRP A 55 1.74 -0.16 -16.11
CA TRP A 55 1.81 -1.15 -15.04
C TRP A 55 1.82 -2.61 -15.51
N ARG A 56 1.12 -2.92 -16.60
CA ARG A 56 1.10 -4.28 -17.16
C ARG A 56 2.46 -4.72 -17.72
N GLU A 57 3.27 -3.77 -18.18
CA GLU A 57 4.63 -4.02 -18.66
C GLU A 57 5.64 -4.05 -17.52
N ALA A 58 5.45 -3.22 -16.49
CA ALA A 58 6.36 -3.11 -15.36
C ALA A 58 6.24 -4.26 -14.36
N ILE A 59 5.03 -4.67 -14.00
CA ILE A 59 4.76 -5.66 -12.94
C ILE A 59 5.55 -6.96 -13.11
N PRO A 60 5.64 -7.58 -14.30
CA PRO A 60 6.43 -8.82 -14.45
C PRO A 60 7.92 -8.69 -14.12
N ARG A 61 8.45 -7.47 -14.10
CA ARG A 61 9.86 -7.18 -13.80
C ARG A 61 10.10 -6.77 -12.34
N ILE A 62 9.04 -6.52 -11.57
CA ILE A 62 9.14 -6.15 -10.16
C ILE A 62 9.37 -7.42 -9.33
N PRO A 63 10.48 -7.52 -8.57
CA PRO A 63 10.76 -8.69 -7.76
C PRO A 63 9.68 -8.99 -6.72
N MET A 64 9.33 -10.26 -6.56
CA MET A 64 8.40 -10.74 -5.53
C MET A 64 9.10 -11.33 -4.30
N ASP A 65 10.42 -11.51 -4.37
CA ASP A 65 11.24 -12.21 -3.39
C ASP A 65 11.95 -11.30 -2.40
N LYS A 66 11.70 -10.00 -2.46
CA LYS A 66 12.23 -9.03 -1.50
C LYS A 66 11.20 -7.97 -1.13
N PRO A 67 11.37 -7.26 0.00
CA PRO A 67 10.48 -6.19 0.40
C PRO A 67 10.37 -5.09 -0.65
N ALA A 68 9.19 -4.47 -0.73
CA ALA A 68 8.98 -3.33 -1.60
C ALA A 68 8.35 -2.15 -0.85
N ILE A 69 8.74 -0.96 -1.27
CA ILE A 69 8.12 0.30 -0.87
C ILE A 69 7.37 0.84 -2.07
N VAL A 70 6.06 1.01 -1.94
CA VAL A 70 5.24 1.65 -2.96
C VAL A 70 5.03 3.11 -2.57
N VAL A 71 5.59 4.02 -3.37
CA VAL A 71 5.47 5.45 -3.15
C VAL A 71 4.27 5.98 -3.92
N VAL A 72 3.35 6.59 -3.21
CA VAL A 72 2.17 7.25 -3.78
C VAL A 72 2.25 8.72 -3.40
N GLY A 73 2.33 9.59 -4.38
CA GLY A 73 2.51 11.01 -4.16
C GLY A 73 1.21 11.80 -4.16
N GLY A 74 1.28 12.99 -3.57
CA GLY A 74 0.24 14.00 -3.69
C GLY A 74 0.48 14.92 -4.90
N THR A 75 0.04 16.16 -4.79
CA THR A 75 0.05 17.16 -5.88
C THR A 75 1.45 17.50 -6.39
N LYS A 76 2.46 17.38 -5.54
CA LYS A 76 3.87 17.63 -5.90
C LYS A 76 4.77 16.57 -5.28
N VAL A 77 5.45 15.83 -6.13
CA VAL A 77 6.45 14.86 -5.74
C VAL A 77 7.83 15.40 -6.14
N PRO A 78 8.83 15.36 -5.24
CA PRO A 78 10.19 15.79 -5.58
C PRO A 78 10.73 15.03 -6.79
N ALA A 79 11.40 15.73 -7.71
CA ALA A 79 11.99 15.13 -8.90
C ALA A 79 12.97 13.98 -8.57
N GLU A 80 13.64 14.07 -7.44
CA GLU A 80 14.52 13.04 -6.94
C GLU A 80 13.83 11.68 -6.77
N THR A 81 12.54 11.65 -6.44
CA THR A 81 11.76 10.40 -6.30
C THR A 81 11.80 9.55 -7.56
N TYR A 82 11.74 10.18 -8.74
CA TYR A 82 11.86 9.49 -10.03
C TYR A 82 13.21 8.82 -10.21
N HIS A 83 14.26 9.42 -9.72
CA HIS A 83 15.64 8.92 -9.88
C HIS A 83 16.01 7.82 -8.90
N ILE A 84 15.52 7.90 -7.66
CA ILE A 84 15.82 6.91 -6.63
C ILE A 84 14.91 5.69 -6.67
N SER A 85 13.79 5.76 -7.37
CA SER A 85 12.87 4.64 -7.54
C SER A 85 13.42 3.64 -8.58
N ASP A 86 13.30 2.36 -8.27
CA ASP A 86 13.67 1.30 -9.20
C ASP A 86 12.68 1.21 -10.37
N PHE A 87 11.41 1.52 -10.11
CA PHE A 87 10.34 1.55 -11.09
C PHE A 87 9.47 2.79 -10.90
N ASN A 88 9.20 3.50 -11.99
CA ASN A 88 8.16 4.52 -12.06
C ASN A 88 7.02 3.97 -12.91
N VAL A 89 5.86 3.73 -12.31
CA VAL A 89 4.79 2.93 -12.89
C VAL A 89 3.50 3.73 -12.95
N SER A 90 2.83 3.71 -14.10
CA SER A 90 1.52 4.31 -14.28
C SER A 90 0.41 3.26 -14.32
N VAL A 91 -0.67 3.55 -13.60
CA VAL A 91 -1.96 2.86 -13.72
C VAL A 91 -2.88 3.73 -14.57
N GLY A 92 -2.44 4.00 -15.80
CA GLY A 92 -3.02 4.98 -16.69
C GLY A 92 -2.26 6.31 -16.69
N ASN A 93 -2.10 6.89 -17.89
CA ASN A 93 -1.34 8.12 -18.09
C ASN A 93 -2.25 9.36 -18.18
N GLN A 94 -3.35 9.34 -17.42
CA GLN A 94 -4.27 10.45 -17.27
C GLN A 94 -4.46 10.76 -15.79
N PRO A 95 -4.85 11.98 -15.41
CA PRO A 95 -5.16 12.31 -14.03
C PRO A 95 -6.21 11.34 -13.45
N HIS A 96 -5.91 10.76 -12.32
CA HIS A 96 -6.78 9.79 -11.63
C HIS A 96 -6.57 9.82 -10.11
N SER A 97 -7.40 9.10 -9.39
CA SER A 97 -7.23 8.89 -7.96
C SER A 97 -5.98 8.05 -7.67
N GLU A 98 -5.12 8.55 -6.81
CA GLU A 98 -3.90 7.84 -6.38
C GLU A 98 -4.22 6.61 -5.54
N VAL A 99 -5.28 6.68 -4.73
CA VAL A 99 -5.78 5.54 -3.95
C VAL A 99 -6.29 4.43 -4.87
N ALA A 100 -7.01 4.79 -5.93
CA ALA A 100 -7.47 3.83 -6.93
C ALA A 100 -6.29 3.18 -7.67
N ALA A 101 -5.29 3.96 -8.06
CA ALA A 101 -4.08 3.45 -8.68
C ALA A 101 -3.34 2.46 -7.77
N LEU A 102 -3.21 2.78 -6.48
CA LEU A 102 -2.59 1.90 -5.50
C LEU A 102 -3.37 0.57 -5.38
N ALA A 103 -4.68 0.62 -5.29
CA ALA A 103 -5.51 -0.58 -5.18
C ALA A 103 -5.37 -1.49 -6.40
N VAL A 104 -5.44 -0.94 -7.60
CA VAL A 104 -5.27 -1.69 -8.86
C VAL A 104 -3.87 -2.28 -8.95
N PHE A 105 -2.84 -1.51 -8.61
CA PHE A 105 -1.46 -1.99 -8.62
C PHE A 105 -1.24 -3.14 -7.65
N LEU A 106 -1.71 -3.01 -6.41
CA LEU A 106 -1.55 -4.05 -5.39
C LEU A 106 -2.28 -5.34 -5.77
N ASP A 107 -3.51 -5.25 -6.27
CA ASP A 107 -4.26 -6.42 -6.73
C ASP A 107 -3.54 -7.14 -7.88
N ALA A 108 -3.03 -6.39 -8.84
CA ALA A 108 -2.32 -6.96 -9.98
C ALA A 108 -0.95 -7.57 -9.62
N TRP A 109 -0.24 -6.96 -8.66
CA TRP A 109 1.11 -7.39 -8.29
C TRP A 109 1.11 -8.48 -7.23
N VAL A 110 0.32 -8.35 -6.19
CA VAL A 110 0.27 -9.29 -5.05
C VAL A 110 -0.76 -10.40 -5.24
N GLY A 111 -1.71 -10.23 -6.15
CA GLY A 111 -2.80 -11.15 -6.41
C GLY A 111 -4.03 -10.87 -5.54
N SER A 112 -4.98 -11.80 -5.55
CA SER A 112 -6.29 -11.62 -4.92
C SER A 112 -6.19 -11.22 -3.45
N MET A 113 -6.98 -10.20 -3.09
CA MET A 113 -7.18 -9.75 -1.72
C MET A 113 -8.22 -10.58 -0.96
N ASP A 114 -8.83 -11.56 -1.62
CA ASP A 114 -9.94 -12.35 -1.08
C ASP A 114 -9.49 -13.55 -0.22
N GLU A 115 -8.18 -13.72 0.01
CA GLU A 115 -7.70 -14.82 0.85
C GLU A 115 -7.90 -14.51 2.35
N PRO A 116 -8.81 -15.24 3.04
CA PRO A 116 -9.09 -15.00 4.46
C PRO A 116 -7.86 -15.13 5.37
N SER A 117 -6.89 -15.94 4.98
CA SER A 117 -5.65 -16.17 5.74
C SER A 117 -4.79 -14.91 5.91
N ARG A 118 -4.97 -13.91 5.05
CA ARG A 118 -4.23 -12.62 5.12
C ARG A 118 -4.69 -11.73 6.27
N PHE A 119 -5.89 -11.97 6.81
CA PHE A 119 -6.54 -11.12 7.79
C PHE A 119 -6.89 -11.85 9.08
N SER A 120 -5.98 -12.72 9.53
CA SER A 120 -6.16 -13.44 10.78
C SER A 120 -6.02 -12.54 12.02
N GLY A 121 -6.61 -12.95 13.14
CA GLY A 121 -6.45 -12.32 14.45
C GLY A 121 -7.35 -11.13 14.71
N GLY A 122 -8.36 -10.86 13.89
CA GLY A 122 -9.33 -9.81 14.12
C GLY A 122 -10.42 -10.21 15.12
N GLN A 123 -10.99 -9.23 15.81
CA GLN A 123 -12.15 -9.41 16.69
C GLN A 123 -13.45 -9.63 15.90
N ILE A 124 -13.51 -9.15 14.68
CA ILE A 124 -14.66 -9.20 13.81
C ILE A 124 -14.25 -9.87 12.48
N GLU A 125 -15.00 -10.87 12.10
CA GLU A 125 -14.89 -11.51 10.80
C GLU A 125 -16.13 -11.20 9.97
N VAL A 126 -15.92 -10.70 8.76
CA VAL A 126 -17.00 -10.44 7.79
C VAL A 126 -17.28 -11.71 7.00
N VAL A 127 -18.50 -12.18 7.05
CA VAL A 127 -18.95 -13.31 6.21
C VAL A 127 -19.57 -12.75 4.94
N PRO A 128 -19.01 -13.04 3.75
CA PRO A 128 -19.59 -12.57 2.50
C PRO A 128 -21.05 -12.99 2.34
N SER A 129 -21.91 -12.05 1.98
CA SER A 129 -23.34 -12.29 1.81
C SER A 129 -23.88 -11.48 0.62
N PRO A 130 -24.73 -12.09 -0.22
CA PRO A 130 -25.29 -11.38 -1.39
C PRO A 130 -26.32 -10.29 -1.04
N ARG A 131 -26.87 -10.30 0.17
CA ARG A 131 -27.97 -9.40 0.53
C ARG A 131 -27.97 -8.88 1.97
N GLY A 132 -26.87 -8.96 2.67
CA GLY A 132 -26.88 -8.52 4.07
C GLY A 132 -25.50 -8.28 4.65
N LYS A 133 -25.47 -7.84 5.88
CA LYS A 133 -24.25 -7.72 6.68
C LYS A 133 -24.21 -8.90 7.64
N VAL A 134 -23.31 -9.83 7.41
CA VAL A 134 -23.09 -10.97 8.30
C VAL A 134 -21.69 -10.85 8.87
N VAL A 135 -21.60 -10.83 10.20
CA VAL A 135 -20.32 -10.77 10.91
C VAL A 135 -20.28 -11.81 12.03
N ILE A 136 -19.11 -12.33 12.30
CA ILE A 136 -18.81 -13.16 13.45
C ILE A 136 -17.92 -12.34 14.36
N THR A 137 -18.26 -12.27 15.64
CA THR A 137 -17.43 -11.62 16.66
C THR A 137 -16.68 -12.69 17.43
N HIS A 138 -15.37 -12.55 17.50
CA HIS A 138 -14.51 -13.41 18.31
C HIS A 138 -14.29 -12.69 19.65
N GLU A 139 -14.74 -13.30 20.74
CA GLU A 139 -14.42 -12.81 22.08
C GLU A 139 -12.96 -13.18 22.41
N GLU A 140 -12.24 -12.24 23.02
CA GLU A 140 -10.92 -12.55 23.59
C GLU A 140 -11.11 -13.56 24.74
N GLU A 141 -10.47 -14.70 24.63
CA GLU A 141 -10.36 -15.65 25.72
C GLU A 141 -9.33 -15.16 26.77
#